data_39ad654bedde92498fc16da8a0523f83
#
_entry.id   39ad654bedde92498fc16da8a0523f83
#
_cell.length_a   1.000
_cell.length_b   1.000
_cell.length_c   1.000
_cell.angle_alpha   90.00
_cell.angle_beta   90.00
_cell.angle_gamma   90.00
#
_symmetry.space_group_name_H-M   'P 1'
#
loop_
_entity.id
_entity.type
_entity.pdbx_description
1 polymer ?
#
loop_
_entity_poly.entity_id
_entity_poly.type
_entity_poly.pdbx_seq_one_letter_code
_entity_poly.pdbx_strand_id
1 'polypeptide(L)'
;MDTDRTGLAAMPLHAITAELGEPGLRERLAIETATFPDPDRLRLARALELAARLHAADRRQREPYVNHLLRVAIRIICYYHITDPDVICAALLHDAVEDHAAELAASGSQPDALAVLAAQFGDRVADLVGDLTNPRYEPGRDSREQYREHVEASLDASPWARVVKASDFTDNGLGLIHATGPAFSRLAAKYAPLVPVLAGLIARPDTPLRDDVKAHILDQFGRAQDRFTAILTAHHAGYPPHDAGQPPHDAGQAR
;
A
#
# COMPACT_ATOMS: atom_id res chain seq x y z
N MET A 1 -17.59 -11.36 -22.32
CA MET A 1 -17.80 -12.26 -21.18
C MET A 1 -18.49 -11.45 -20.12
N ASP A 2 -19.79 -11.71 -19.96
CA ASP A 2 -20.58 -11.06 -18.91
C ASP A 2 -20.21 -11.78 -17.59
N THR A 3 -19.14 -11.31 -16.96
CA THR A 3 -18.75 -11.81 -15.64
C THR A 3 -19.90 -11.48 -14.72
N ASP A 4 -20.51 -12.46 -14.12
CA ASP A 4 -21.58 -12.25 -13.16
C ASP A 4 -21.09 -11.27 -12.07
N ARG A 5 -21.54 -10.01 -12.16
CA ARG A 5 -21.12 -8.94 -11.25
C ARG A 5 -21.37 -9.28 -9.79
N THR A 6 -22.40 -10.07 -9.51
CA THR A 6 -22.71 -10.54 -8.17
C THR A 6 -21.64 -11.53 -7.69
N GLY A 7 -21.23 -12.47 -8.55
CA GLY A 7 -20.16 -13.41 -8.24
C GLY A 7 -18.83 -12.70 -7.98
N LEU A 8 -18.46 -11.74 -8.84
CA LEU A 8 -17.23 -10.96 -8.68
C LEU A 8 -17.23 -10.10 -7.41
N ALA A 9 -18.38 -9.53 -7.04
CA ALA A 9 -18.51 -8.76 -5.79
C ALA A 9 -18.31 -9.62 -4.53
N ALA A 10 -18.57 -10.91 -4.59
CA ALA A 10 -18.37 -11.83 -3.47
C ALA A 10 -16.97 -12.48 -3.44
N MET A 11 -16.20 -12.40 -4.54
CA MET A 11 -14.87 -13.03 -4.59
C MET A 11 -13.86 -12.32 -3.71
N PRO A 12 -13.00 -13.08 -2.98
CA PRO A 12 -11.85 -12.51 -2.29
C PRO A 12 -10.84 -11.90 -3.27
N LEU A 13 -10.16 -10.80 -2.89
CA LEU A 13 -9.24 -10.09 -3.78
C LEU A 13 -8.10 -10.97 -4.34
N HIS A 14 -7.59 -11.89 -3.54
CA HIS A 14 -6.55 -12.82 -4.00
C HIS A 14 -7.05 -13.77 -5.09
N ALA A 15 -8.31 -14.24 -5.00
CA ALA A 15 -8.91 -15.08 -6.02
C ALA A 15 -9.15 -14.29 -7.32
N ILE A 16 -9.68 -13.05 -7.22
CA ILE A 16 -9.80 -12.16 -8.39
C ILE A 16 -8.44 -11.97 -9.07
N THR A 17 -7.39 -11.72 -8.27
CA THR A 17 -6.04 -11.52 -8.81
C THR A 17 -5.54 -12.77 -9.53
N ALA A 18 -5.72 -13.96 -8.93
CA ALA A 18 -5.23 -15.22 -9.48
C ALA A 18 -5.97 -15.67 -10.75
N GLU A 19 -7.30 -15.47 -10.80
CA GLU A 19 -8.15 -16.00 -11.85
C GLU A 19 -8.39 -14.98 -12.99
N LEU A 20 -8.51 -13.70 -12.65
CA LEU A 20 -8.94 -12.65 -13.59
C LEU A 20 -7.88 -11.54 -13.76
N GLY A 21 -6.88 -11.45 -12.90
CA GLY A 21 -5.83 -10.46 -12.96
C GLY A 21 -6.32 -9.02 -12.85
N GLU A 22 -5.60 -8.09 -13.51
CA GLU A 22 -5.94 -6.66 -13.53
C GLU A 22 -7.37 -6.37 -14.04
N PRO A 23 -7.84 -6.99 -15.15
CA PRO A 23 -9.21 -6.75 -15.63
C PRO A 23 -10.28 -7.05 -14.58
N GLY A 24 -10.14 -8.15 -13.83
CA GLY A 24 -11.07 -8.49 -12.75
C GLY A 24 -11.03 -7.51 -11.59
N LEU A 25 -9.85 -7.02 -11.20
CA LEU A 25 -9.70 -6.00 -10.15
C LEU A 25 -10.28 -4.66 -10.59
N ARG A 26 -10.09 -4.24 -11.85
CA ARG A 26 -10.71 -3.02 -12.40
C ARG A 26 -12.24 -3.10 -12.41
N GLU A 27 -12.80 -4.23 -12.84
CA GLU A 27 -14.26 -4.43 -12.81
C GLU A 27 -14.77 -4.46 -11.36
N ARG A 28 -14.05 -5.08 -10.43
CA ARG A 28 -14.40 -5.05 -9.01
C ARG A 28 -14.42 -3.61 -8.47
N LEU A 29 -13.42 -2.79 -8.75
CA LEU A 29 -13.42 -1.38 -8.34
C LEU A 29 -14.62 -0.62 -8.96
N ALA A 30 -14.95 -0.88 -10.23
CA ALA A 30 -16.10 -0.26 -10.88
C ALA A 30 -17.43 -0.66 -10.22
N ILE A 31 -17.57 -1.92 -9.79
CA ILE A 31 -18.74 -2.39 -9.03
C ILE A 31 -18.85 -1.64 -7.69
N GLU A 32 -17.75 -1.56 -6.93
CA GLU A 32 -17.75 -0.95 -5.60
C GLU A 32 -17.99 0.57 -5.64
N THR A 33 -17.59 1.23 -6.72
CA THR A 33 -17.78 2.66 -6.89
C THR A 33 -19.06 3.03 -7.66
N ALA A 34 -19.86 2.04 -8.07
CA ALA A 34 -21.06 2.28 -8.90
C ALA A 34 -22.09 3.22 -8.25
N THR A 35 -22.14 3.26 -6.92
CA THR A 35 -23.06 4.13 -6.16
C THR A 35 -22.51 5.53 -5.90
N PHE A 36 -21.25 5.79 -6.25
CA PHE A 36 -20.64 7.12 -6.05
C PHE A 36 -21.21 8.11 -7.08
N PRO A 37 -21.27 9.42 -6.73
CA PRO A 37 -21.61 10.47 -7.68
C PRO A 37 -20.71 10.44 -8.93
N ASP A 38 -21.26 10.80 -10.08
CA ASP A 38 -20.52 10.80 -11.35
C ASP A 38 -19.19 11.56 -11.30
N PRO A 39 -19.09 12.77 -10.69
CA PRO A 39 -17.82 13.48 -10.59
C PRO A 39 -16.75 12.69 -9.84
N ASP A 40 -17.14 11.99 -8.76
CA ASP A 40 -16.21 11.19 -7.96
C ASP A 40 -15.76 9.94 -8.72
N ARG A 41 -16.68 9.24 -9.40
CA ARG A 41 -16.32 8.11 -10.25
C ARG A 41 -15.34 8.50 -11.36
N LEU A 42 -15.56 9.64 -12.00
CA LEU A 42 -14.65 10.16 -13.03
C LEU A 42 -13.28 10.53 -12.44
N ARG A 43 -13.25 11.10 -11.22
CA ARG A 43 -12.01 11.42 -10.53
C ARG A 43 -11.22 10.16 -10.15
N LEU A 44 -11.89 9.14 -9.62
CA LEU A 44 -11.30 7.84 -9.30
C LEU A 44 -10.76 7.12 -10.54
N ALA A 45 -11.51 7.15 -11.65
CA ALA A 45 -11.05 6.61 -12.92
C ALA A 45 -9.77 7.32 -13.42
N ARG A 46 -9.72 8.66 -13.33
CA ARG A 46 -8.50 9.43 -13.67
C ARG A 46 -7.32 9.10 -12.77
N ALA A 47 -7.54 8.92 -11.46
CA ALA A 47 -6.50 8.51 -10.53
C ALA A 47 -5.95 7.12 -10.88
N LEU A 48 -6.83 6.15 -11.17
CA LEU A 48 -6.44 4.81 -11.62
C LEU A 48 -5.65 4.85 -12.94
N GLU A 49 -6.09 5.62 -13.93
CA GLU A 49 -5.38 5.71 -15.21
C GLU A 49 -4.01 6.40 -15.07
N LEU A 50 -3.90 7.41 -14.20
CA LEU A 50 -2.60 8.01 -13.86
C LEU A 50 -1.68 6.98 -13.21
N ALA A 51 -2.16 6.28 -12.17
CA ALA A 51 -1.40 5.25 -11.47
C ALA A 51 -0.96 4.12 -12.42
N ALA A 52 -1.87 3.59 -13.24
CA ALA A 52 -1.57 2.54 -14.22
C ALA A 52 -0.53 2.98 -15.26
N ARG A 53 -0.56 4.24 -15.70
CA ARG A 53 0.43 4.78 -16.63
C ARG A 53 1.80 4.93 -15.99
N LEU A 54 1.87 5.48 -14.78
CA LEU A 54 3.13 5.65 -14.06
C LEU A 54 3.80 4.29 -13.81
N HIS A 55 3.06 3.33 -13.29
CA HIS A 55 3.55 2.00 -12.95
C HIS A 55 3.47 0.97 -14.10
N ALA A 56 3.34 1.41 -15.36
CA ALA A 56 3.16 0.49 -16.50
C ALA A 56 4.31 -0.50 -16.67
N ALA A 57 5.55 -0.09 -16.38
CA ALA A 57 6.74 -0.93 -16.44
C ALA A 57 7.02 -1.69 -15.15
N ASP A 58 6.38 -1.32 -14.04
CA ASP A 58 6.67 -1.87 -12.72
C ASP A 58 6.02 -3.23 -12.51
N ARG A 59 6.70 -4.06 -11.76
CA ARG A 59 6.23 -5.40 -11.42
C ARG A 59 6.43 -5.69 -9.94
N ARG A 60 5.42 -6.32 -9.34
CA ARG A 60 5.52 -6.92 -8.02
C ARG A 60 5.57 -8.43 -8.16
N GLN A 61 6.71 -9.03 -7.85
CA GLN A 61 6.91 -10.47 -8.05
C GLN A 61 6.63 -10.88 -9.51
N ARG A 62 5.42 -11.33 -9.83
CA ARG A 62 5.03 -11.83 -11.16
C ARG A 62 3.81 -11.11 -11.73
N GLU A 63 3.32 -10.05 -11.08
CA GLU A 63 2.12 -9.31 -11.48
C GLU A 63 2.40 -7.84 -11.80
N PRO A 64 1.54 -7.17 -12.61
CA PRO A 64 1.58 -5.72 -12.78
C PRO A 64 1.42 -5.01 -11.43
N TYR A 65 2.18 -3.93 -11.24
CA TYR A 65 2.15 -3.16 -9.98
C TYR A 65 0.75 -2.60 -9.66
N VAL A 66 0.00 -2.20 -10.69
CA VAL A 66 -1.35 -1.66 -10.56
C VAL A 66 -2.32 -2.60 -9.84
N ASN A 67 -2.09 -3.92 -9.87
CA ASN A 67 -2.89 -4.87 -9.10
C ASN A 67 -2.82 -4.61 -7.59
N HIS A 68 -1.65 -4.23 -7.09
CA HIS A 68 -1.48 -3.81 -5.70
C HIS A 68 -2.31 -2.57 -5.38
N LEU A 69 -2.19 -1.52 -6.19
CA LEU A 69 -2.92 -0.26 -5.99
C LEU A 69 -4.43 -0.48 -6.01
N LEU A 70 -4.91 -1.31 -6.93
CA LEU A 70 -6.32 -1.72 -7.00
C LEU A 70 -6.75 -2.47 -5.73
N ARG A 71 -5.98 -3.46 -5.26
CA ARG A 71 -6.32 -4.20 -4.04
C ARG A 71 -6.33 -3.31 -2.81
N VAL A 72 -5.39 -2.35 -2.69
CA VAL A 72 -5.36 -1.37 -1.60
C VAL A 72 -6.63 -0.53 -1.61
N ALA A 73 -7.01 0.04 -2.76
CA ALA A 73 -8.22 0.87 -2.89
C ALA A 73 -9.51 0.06 -2.65
N ILE A 74 -9.65 -1.12 -3.25
CA ILE A 74 -10.82 -1.97 -3.09
C ILE A 74 -10.99 -2.41 -1.64
N ARG A 75 -9.91 -2.76 -0.94
CA ARG A 75 -9.95 -3.13 0.48
C ARG A 75 -10.50 -2.01 1.35
N ILE A 76 -10.10 -0.77 1.10
CA ILE A 76 -10.61 0.41 1.80
C ILE A 76 -12.12 0.54 1.63
N ILE A 77 -12.64 0.32 0.43
CA ILE A 77 -14.08 0.40 0.17
C ILE A 77 -14.81 -0.79 0.80
N CYS A 78 -14.41 -2.02 0.46
CA CYS A 78 -15.18 -3.23 0.76
C CYS A 78 -15.04 -3.70 2.21
N TYR A 79 -13.83 -3.61 2.77
CA TYR A 79 -13.54 -4.19 4.08
C TYR A 79 -13.43 -3.14 5.18
N TYR A 80 -13.01 -1.91 4.83
CA TYR A 80 -12.95 -0.81 5.81
C TYR A 80 -14.19 0.07 5.77
N HIS A 81 -15.06 -0.13 4.77
CA HIS A 81 -16.32 0.59 4.56
C HIS A 81 -16.15 2.11 4.45
N ILE A 82 -15.06 2.54 3.82
CA ILE A 82 -14.77 3.95 3.56
C ILE A 82 -15.21 4.28 2.13
N THR A 83 -16.04 5.31 2.02
CA THR A 83 -16.57 5.80 0.74
C THR A 83 -16.10 7.23 0.42
N ASP A 84 -15.06 7.69 1.10
CA ASP A 84 -14.44 9.00 0.88
C ASP A 84 -13.58 8.96 -0.40
N PRO A 85 -13.96 9.67 -1.47
CA PRO A 85 -13.26 9.60 -2.74
C PRO A 85 -11.83 10.14 -2.69
N ASP A 86 -11.49 11.07 -1.76
CA ASP A 86 -10.13 11.56 -1.60
C ASP A 86 -9.21 10.48 -1.04
N VAL A 87 -9.69 9.73 -0.04
CA VAL A 87 -8.94 8.61 0.54
C VAL A 87 -8.72 7.49 -0.48
N ILE A 88 -9.71 7.22 -1.33
CA ILE A 88 -9.60 6.20 -2.37
C ILE A 88 -8.67 6.67 -3.50
N CYS A 89 -8.71 7.96 -3.90
CA CYS A 89 -7.73 8.53 -4.82
C CYS A 89 -6.31 8.43 -4.26
N ALA A 90 -6.12 8.80 -2.98
CA ALA A 90 -4.82 8.69 -2.32
C ALA A 90 -4.34 7.23 -2.26
N ALA A 91 -5.23 6.26 -2.05
CA ALA A 91 -4.89 4.85 -2.08
C ALA A 91 -4.44 4.36 -3.47
N LEU A 92 -5.01 4.87 -4.55
CA LEU A 92 -4.59 4.56 -5.92
C LEU A 92 -3.25 5.22 -6.29
N LEU A 93 -2.90 6.33 -5.64
CA LEU A 93 -1.76 7.19 -5.99
C LEU A 93 -0.63 7.15 -4.94
N HIS A 94 -0.73 6.33 -3.88
CA HIS A 94 0.14 6.44 -2.70
C HIS A 94 1.63 6.23 -3.00
N ASP A 95 1.97 5.42 -4.00
CA ASP A 95 3.36 5.19 -4.42
C ASP A 95 3.80 6.08 -5.60
N ALA A 96 2.87 6.88 -6.19
CA ALA A 96 3.15 7.65 -7.40
C ALA A 96 4.26 8.70 -7.23
N VAL A 97 4.33 9.35 -6.06
CA VAL A 97 5.35 10.36 -5.78
C VAL A 97 6.66 9.72 -5.33
N GLU A 98 6.61 8.63 -4.58
CA GLU A 98 7.80 7.91 -4.14
C GLU A 98 8.58 7.33 -5.32
N ASP A 99 7.88 6.66 -6.24
CA ASP A 99 8.50 5.90 -7.32
C ASP A 99 8.66 6.73 -8.62
N HIS A 100 7.76 7.69 -8.88
CA HIS A 100 7.61 8.36 -10.18
C HIS A 100 7.57 9.90 -10.11
N ALA A 101 8.26 10.52 -9.13
CA ALA A 101 8.30 11.98 -9.03
C ALA A 101 8.83 12.65 -10.31
N ALA A 102 9.77 12.02 -11.02
CA ALA A 102 10.35 12.56 -12.25
C ALA A 102 9.40 12.51 -13.44
N GLU A 103 8.49 11.55 -13.50
CA GLU A 103 7.45 11.45 -14.52
C GLU A 103 6.27 12.39 -14.23
N LEU A 104 6.04 12.70 -12.95
CA LEU A 104 5.00 13.64 -12.52
C LEU A 104 5.44 15.10 -12.70
N ALA A 105 6.68 15.42 -12.34
CA ALA A 105 7.21 16.78 -12.40
C ALA A 105 8.62 16.80 -13.01
N ALA A 106 8.86 17.71 -13.94
CA ALA A 106 10.13 17.83 -14.66
C ALA A 106 11.35 18.05 -13.75
N SER A 107 11.16 18.60 -12.56
CA SER A 107 12.21 18.75 -11.54
C SER A 107 12.62 17.43 -10.89
N GLY A 108 11.77 16.41 -10.94
CA GLY A 108 11.95 15.14 -10.23
C GLY A 108 11.87 15.29 -8.70
N SER A 109 11.41 16.46 -8.20
CA SER A 109 11.27 16.68 -6.75
C SER A 109 9.91 16.17 -6.25
N GLN A 110 9.88 15.59 -5.05
CA GLN A 110 8.63 15.15 -4.41
C GLN A 110 7.67 16.31 -4.18
N PRO A 111 8.10 17.53 -3.70
CA PRO A 111 7.21 18.66 -3.54
C PRO A 111 6.53 19.10 -4.84
N ASP A 112 7.26 19.14 -5.95
CA ASP A 112 6.67 19.54 -7.24
C ASP A 112 5.72 18.45 -7.78
N ALA A 113 6.04 17.17 -7.57
CA ALA A 113 5.16 16.07 -7.92
C ALA A 113 3.85 16.11 -7.11
N LEU A 114 3.92 16.42 -5.81
CA LEU A 114 2.74 16.65 -4.96
C LEU A 114 1.92 17.86 -5.44
N ALA A 115 2.56 18.95 -5.86
CA ALA A 115 1.85 20.10 -6.43
C ALA A 115 1.09 19.73 -7.73
N VAL A 116 1.65 18.83 -8.56
CA VAL A 116 0.95 18.31 -9.74
C VAL A 116 -0.26 17.46 -9.33
N LEU A 117 -0.16 16.64 -8.28
CA LEU A 117 -1.30 15.88 -7.77
C LEU A 117 -2.37 16.79 -7.17
N ALA A 118 -1.97 17.84 -6.42
CA ALA A 118 -2.90 18.81 -5.87
C ALA A 118 -3.71 19.52 -6.97
N ALA A 119 -3.06 19.94 -8.05
CA ALA A 119 -3.72 20.55 -9.20
C ALA A 119 -4.71 19.62 -9.92
N GLN A 120 -4.47 18.30 -9.91
CA GLN A 120 -5.31 17.32 -10.61
C GLN A 120 -6.42 16.72 -9.75
N PHE A 121 -6.16 16.50 -8.45
CA PHE A 121 -7.02 15.73 -7.56
C PHE A 121 -7.43 16.49 -6.28
N GLY A 122 -6.86 17.67 -6.03
CA GLY A 122 -7.10 18.52 -4.87
C GLY A 122 -6.05 18.35 -3.78
N ASP A 123 -5.93 19.40 -2.93
CA ASP A 123 -4.89 19.49 -1.89
C ASP A 123 -4.94 18.30 -0.92
N ARG A 124 -6.14 17.89 -0.49
CA ARG A 124 -6.31 16.79 0.47
C ARG A 124 -5.78 15.45 -0.07
N VAL A 125 -5.92 15.18 -1.37
CA VAL A 125 -5.34 13.97 -1.98
C VAL A 125 -3.82 14.06 -1.99
N ALA A 126 -3.27 15.23 -2.35
CA ALA A 126 -1.82 15.44 -2.35
C ALA A 126 -1.23 15.37 -0.95
N ASP A 127 -1.89 15.93 0.06
CA ASP A 127 -1.47 15.85 1.46
C ASP A 127 -1.41 14.40 1.94
N LEU A 128 -2.47 13.62 1.68
CA LEU A 128 -2.52 12.19 2.03
C LEU A 128 -1.42 11.38 1.34
N VAL A 129 -1.17 11.64 0.05
CA VAL A 129 -0.07 11.00 -0.68
C VAL A 129 1.28 11.42 -0.09
N GLY A 130 1.44 12.71 0.25
CA GLY A 130 2.65 13.23 0.89
C GLY A 130 2.95 12.56 2.23
N ASP A 131 1.93 12.37 3.07
CA ASP A 131 2.05 11.68 4.37
C ASP A 131 2.45 10.19 4.22
N LEU A 132 2.15 9.59 3.07
CA LEU A 132 2.47 8.19 2.75
C LEU A 132 3.82 8.04 2.04
N THR A 133 4.32 9.12 1.41
CA THR A 133 5.55 9.12 0.61
C THR A 133 6.78 9.12 1.51
N ASN A 134 7.67 8.14 1.33
CA ASN A 134 8.94 8.13 2.06
C ASN A 134 9.84 9.28 1.59
N PRO A 135 10.49 9.99 2.52
CA PRO A 135 11.47 11.01 2.17
C PRO A 135 12.74 10.35 1.62
N ARG A 136 13.58 11.15 0.97
CA ARG A 136 14.93 10.71 0.67
C ARG A 136 15.71 10.56 1.98
N TYR A 137 16.21 9.36 2.25
CA TYR A 137 16.91 9.03 3.48
C TYR A 137 18.30 9.67 3.54
N GLU A 138 18.72 10.03 4.76
CA GLU A 138 20.05 10.57 5.02
C GLU A 138 21.11 9.49 4.82
N PRO A 139 22.17 9.77 4.03
CA PRO A 139 23.31 8.85 3.91
C PRO A 139 23.98 8.59 5.27
N GLY A 140 24.33 7.35 5.54
CA GLY A 140 25.08 6.97 6.76
C GLY A 140 24.19 6.63 7.97
N ARG A 141 22.87 6.81 7.89
CA ARG A 141 21.90 6.29 8.88
C ARG A 141 21.25 5.00 8.36
N ASP A 142 20.84 4.13 9.29
CA ASP A 142 20.08 2.92 8.92
C ASP A 142 18.75 3.29 8.23
N SER A 143 18.56 2.81 7.02
CA SER A 143 17.38 3.15 6.21
C SER A 143 16.07 2.58 6.79
N ARG A 144 16.13 1.44 7.51
CA ARG A 144 14.96 0.83 8.15
C ARG A 144 14.52 1.62 9.36
N GLU A 145 15.48 2.16 10.11
CA GLU A 145 15.20 3.03 11.26
C GLU A 145 14.56 4.33 10.78
N GLN A 146 15.14 4.98 9.75
CA GLN A 146 14.57 6.19 9.15
C GLN A 146 13.16 5.93 8.58
N TYR A 147 12.95 4.78 7.94
CA TYR A 147 11.62 4.38 7.46
C TYR A 147 10.61 4.23 8.62
N ARG A 148 10.99 3.56 9.70
CA ARG A 148 10.13 3.39 10.87
C ARG A 148 9.79 4.74 11.51
N GLU A 149 10.81 5.59 11.74
CA GLU A 149 10.63 6.94 12.29
C GLU A 149 9.69 7.80 11.44
N HIS A 150 9.88 7.75 10.12
CA HIS A 150 9.02 8.49 9.19
C HIS A 150 7.57 7.99 9.26
N VAL A 151 7.35 6.69 9.15
CA VAL A 151 6.01 6.09 9.23
C VAL A 151 5.33 6.45 10.55
N GLU A 152 6.05 6.38 11.67
CA GLU A 152 5.51 6.74 12.97
C GLU A 152 5.11 8.22 13.03
N ALA A 153 6.00 9.12 12.62
CA ALA A 153 5.78 10.57 12.68
C ALA A 153 4.67 11.04 11.74
N SER A 154 4.69 10.62 10.47
CA SER A 154 3.71 11.05 9.47
C SER A 154 2.30 10.53 9.78
N LEU A 155 2.19 9.26 10.18
CA LEU A 155 0.90 8.67 10.50
C LEU A 155 0.36 9.09 11.87
N ASP A 156 1.23 9.55 12.81
CA ASP A 156 0.76 10.14 14.06
C ASP A 156 -0.08 11.38 13.81
N ALA A 157 0.32 12.22 12.84
CA ALA A 157 -0.35 13.46 12.47
C ALA A 157 -1.54 13.26 11.51
N SER A 158 -1.61 12.13 10.77
CA SER A 158 -2.55 11.95 9.66
C SER A 158 -3.46 10.70 9.84
N PRO A 159 -4.61 10.86 10.52
CA PRO A 159 -5.53 9.74 10.76
C PRO A 159 -6.00 9.02 9.49
N TRP A 160 -6.23 9.73 8.39
CA TRP A 160 -6.67 9.15 7.13
C TRP A 160 -5.54 8.44 6.38
N ALA A 161 -4.30 8.92 6.47
CA ALA A 161 -3.15 8.21 5.93
C ALA A 161 -2.93 6.85 6.64
N ARG A 162 -3.30 6.73 7.94
CA ARG A 162 -3.29 5.43 8.66
C ARG A 162 -4.17 4.39 7.97
N VAL A 163 -5.36 4.81 7.48
CA VAL A 163 -6.31 3.93 6.78
C VAL A 163 -5.68 3.37 5.50
N VAL A 164 -5.07 4.24 4.70
CA VAL A 164 -4.39 3.83 3.46
C VAL A 164 -3.20 2.94 3.79
N LYS A 165 -2.36 3.34 4.77
CA LYS A 165 -1.18 2.56 5.17
C LYS A 165 -1.53 1.20 5.74
N ALA A 166 -2.63 1.07 6.48
CA ALA A 166 -3.10 -0.22 6.96
C ALA A 166 -3.49 -1.16 5.82
N SER A 167 -4.14 -0.63 4.77
CA SER A 167 -4.49 -1.41 3.60
C SER A 167 -3.26 -1.80 2.77
N ASP A 168 -2.34 -0.86 2.55
CA ASP A 168 -1.05 -1.10 1.89
C ASP A 168 -0.25 -2.17 2.64
N PHE A 169 -0.08 -2.01 3.97
CA PHE A 169 0.62 -2.98 4.79
C PHE A 169 -0.04 -4.37 4.77
N THR A 170 -1.37 -4.42 4.76
CA THR A 170 -2.10 -5.70 4.64
C THR A 170 -1.79 -6.38 3.31
N ASP A 171 -1.73 -5.64 2.21
CA ASP A 171 -1.39 -6.20 0.90
C ASP A 171 0.07 -6.67 0.83
N ASN A 172 0.98 -5.89 1.41
CA ASN A 172 2.41 -6.19 1.46
C ASN A 172 2.75 -7.33 2.44
N GLY A 173 2.20 -7.28 3.65
CA GLY A 173 2.56 -8.18 4.75
C GLY A 173 1.86 -9.53 4.68
N LEU A 174 0.55 -9.55 4.42
CA LEU A 174 -0.22 -10.79 4.33
C LEU A 174 0.04 -11.54 3.02
N GLY A 175 0.37 -10.86 1.92
CA GLY A 175 0.83 -11.51 0.70
C GLY A 175 2.09 -12.37 0.88
N LEU A 176 2.90 -12.08 1.92
CA LEU A 176 4.07 -12.84 2.30
C LEU A 176 3.77 -14.14 3.05
N ILE A 177 2.53 -14.34 3.53
CA ILE A 177 2.14 -15.53 4.32
C ILE A 177 2.35 -16.84 3.54
N HIS A 178 2.24 -16.79 2.22
CA HIS A 178 2.40 -17.96 1.34
C HIS A 178 3.77 -18.05 0.67
N ALA A 179 4.66 -17.13 0.96
CA ALA A 179 5.92 -17.02 0.27
C ALA A 179 7.08 -17.64 1.09
N THR A 180 8.01 -18.33 0.41
CA THR A 180 9.16 -19.00 1.01
C THR A 180 10.45 -18.57 0.29
N GLY A 181 11.59 -18.55 1.04
CA GLY A 181 12.91 -18.28 0.48
C GLY A 181 13.61 -17.05 1.07
N PRO A 182 14.91 -16.81 0.73
CA PRO A 182 15.74 -15.77 1.34
C PRO A 182 15.21 -14.32 1.16
N ALA A 183 14.51 -14.06 0.05
CA ALA A 183 13.90 -12.74 -0.18
C ALA A 183 12.86 -12.38 0.88
N PHE A 184 12.18 -13.38 1.44
CA PHE A 184 11.13 -13.16 2.44
C PHE A 184 11.67 -12.85 3.82
N SER A 185 12.86 -13.35 4.17
CA SER A 185 13.52 -12.97 5.42
C SER A 185 13.85 -11.47 5.45
N ARG A 186 14.28 -10.90 4.32
CA ARG A 186 14.53 -9.46 4.22
C ARG A 186 13.24 -8.64 4.37
N LEU A 187 12.16 -9.07 3.74
CA LEU A 187 10.86 -8.41 3.84
C LEU A 187 10.28 -8.56 5.26
N ALA A 188 10.38 -9.74 5.88
CA ALA A 188 9.99 -9.94 7.26
C ALA A 188 10.80 -9.04 8.20
N ALA A 189 12.10 -8.90 8.00
CA ALA A 189 12.96 -8.00 8.78
C ALA A 189 12.62 -6.51 8.57
N LYS A 190 12.13 -6.12 7.39
CA LYS A 190 11.65 -4.76 7.11
C LYS A 190 10.32 -4.49 7.81
N TYR A 191 9.38 -5.43 7.74
CA TYR A 191 7.99 -5.20 8.15
C TYR A 191 7.67 -5.57 9.60
N ALA A 192 8.34 -6.56 10.21
CA ALA A 192 8.05 -6.98 11.58
C ALA A 192 8.13 -5.83 12.61
N PRO A 193 9.12 -4.91 12.56
CA PRO A 193 9.19 -3.79 13.50
C PRO A 193 8.06 -2.76 13.34
N LEU A 194 7.38 -2.74 12.18
CA LEU A 194 6.29 -1.80 11.92
C LEU A 194 4.95 -2.27 12.48
N VAL A 195 4.78 -3.58 12.67
CA VAL A 195 3.50 -4.13 13.15
C VAL A 195 3.03 -3.48 14.45
N PRO A 196 3.84 -3.41 15.53
CA PRO A 196 3.41 -2.79 16.77
C PRO A 196 3.12 -1.29 16.62
N VAL A 197 3.87 -0.57 15.78
CA VAL A 197 3.64 0.86 15.49
C VAL A 197 2.29 1.05 14.82
N LEU A 198 2.05 0.34 13.71
CA LEU A 198 0.80 0.43 12.97
C LEU A 198 -0.39 -0.05 13.81
N ALA A 199 -0.23 -1.10 14.59
CA ALA A 199 -1.28 -1.58 15.48
C ALA A 199 -1.67 -0.52 16.53
N GLY A 200 -0.68 0.15 17.14
CA GLY A 200 -0.91 1.24 18.07
C GLY A 200 -1.65 2.41 17.43
N LEU A 201 -1.26 2.79 16.22
CA LEU A 201 -1.89 3.89 15.46
C LEU A 201 -3.33 3.54 15.04
N ILE A 202 -3.59 2.31 14.58
CA ILE A 202 -4.94 1.87 14.19
C ILE A 202 -5.89 1.81 15.40
N ALA A 203 -5.39 1.41 16.57
CA ALA A 203 -6.18 1.35 17.79
C ALA A 203 -6.59 2.72 18.34
N ARG A 204 -6.00 3.82 17.87
CA ARG A 204 -6.31 5.17 18.38
C ARG A 204 -7.77 5.56 18.12
N PRO A 205 -8.40 6.31 19.05
CA PRO A 205 -9.78 6.80 18.88
C PRO A 205 -9.97 7.70 17.65
N ASP A 206 -8.95 8.49 17.29
CA ASP A 206 -8.97 9.42 16.17
C ASP A 206 -8.72 8.75 14.80
N THR A 207 -8.37 7.45 14.75
CA THR A 207 -8.33 6.71 13.48
C THR A 207 -9.77 6.48 12.99
N PRO A 208 -10.13 6.97 11.79
CA PRO A 208 -11.51 7.06 11.32
C PRO A 208 -12.02 5.71 10.77
N LEU A 209 -11.97 4.68 11.60
CA LEU A 209 -12.43 3.33 11.33
C LEU A 209 -13.39 2.90 12.43
N ARG A 210 -14.39 2.08 12.08
CA ARG A 210 -15.27 1.44 13.04
C ARG A 210 -14.50 0.43 13.89
N ASP A 211 -14.95 0.19 15.11
CA ASP A 211 -14.26 -0.70 16.05
C ASP A 211 -14.15 -2.14 15.56
N ASP A 212 -15.17 -2.65 14.86
CA ASP A 212 -15.13 -3.98 14.24
C ASP A 212 -14.08 -4.08 13.13
N VAL A 213 -13.91 -3.01 12.34
CA VAL A 213 -12.88 -2.91 11.31
C VAL A 213 -11.49 -2.81 11.94
N LYS A 214 -11.33 -2.00 13.00
CA LYS A 214 -10.06 -1.93 13.75
C LYS A 214 -9.68 -3.29 14.31
N ALA A 215 -10.63 -3.99 14.96
CA ALA A 215 -10.40 -5.33 15.49
C ALA A 215 -9.97 -6.33 14.41
N HIS A 216 -10.60 -6.28 13.22
CA HIS A 216 -10.23 -7.11 12.09
C HIS A 216 -8.80 -6.81 11.58
N ILE A 217 -8.44 -5.53 11.44
CA ILE A 217 -7.07 -5.13 11.02
C ILE A 217 -6.03 -5.59 12.04
N LEU A 218 -6.32 -5.41 13.33
CA LEU A 218 -5.42 -5.81 14.42
C LEU A 218 -5.20 -7.33 14.46
N ASP A 219 -6.25 -8.13 14.21
CA ASP A 219 -6.13 -9.59 14.09
C ASP A 219 -5.22 -9.97 12.88
N GLN A 220 -5.40 -9.30 11.74
CA GLN A 220 -4.53 -9.52 10.57
C GLN A 220 -3.07 -9.15 10.86
N PHE A 221 -2.83 -8.04 11.57
CA PHE A 221 -1.49 -7.62 11.96
C PHE A 221 -0.83 -8.61 12.93
N GLY A 222 -1.60 -9.15 13.88
CA GLY A 222 -1.14 -10.21 14.78
C GLY A 222 -0.68 -11.45 14.01
N ARG A 223 -1.48 -11.92 13.06
CA ARG A 223 -1.12 -13.06 12.20
C ARG A 223 0.11 -12.78 11.35
N ALA A 224 0.26 -11.56 10.82
CA ALA A 224 1.45 -11.15 10.09
C ALA A 224 2.69 -11.17 11.00
N GLN A 225 2.59 -10.66 12.24
CA GLN A 225 3.66 -10.67 13.24
C GLN A 225 4.12 -12.08 13.57
N ASP A 226 3.18 -12.99 13.84
CA ASP A 226 3.48 -14.40 14.11
C ASP A 226 4.25 -15.04 12.94
N ARG A 227 3.81 -14.76 11.72
CA ARG A 227 4.45 -15.26 10.51
C ARG A 227 5.85 -14.68 10.30
N PHE A 228 6.03 -13.37 10.48
CA PHE A 228 7.34 -12.74 10.38
C PHE A 228 8.30 -13.31 11.44
N THR A 229 7.83 -13.50 12.65
CA THR A 229 8.61 -14.12 13.73
C THR A 229 9.05 -15.52 13.35
N ALA A 230 8.15 -16.35 12.82
CA ALA A 230 8.47 -17.71 12.36
C ALA A 230 9.52 -17.71 11.22
N ILE A 231 9.39 -16.80 10.25
CA ILE A 231 10.34 -16.67 9.13
C ILE A 231 11.73 -16.27 9.64
N LEU A 232 11.80 -15.28 10.54
CA LEU A 232 13.07 -14.79 11.08
C LEU A 232 13.74 -15.83 11.97
N THR A 233 12.98 -16.55 12.79
CA THR A 233 13.50 -17.65 13.63
C THR A 233 14.05 -18.78 12.76
N ALA A 234 13.34 -19.21 11.73
CA ALA A 234 13.81 -20.24 10.81
C ALA A 234 15.07 -19.81 10.05
N HIS A 235 15.18 -18.54 9.68
CA HIS A 235 16.36 -17.99 9.03
C HIS A 235 17.59 -18.00 9.94
N HIS A 236 17.44 -17.63 11.23
CA HIS A 236 18.54 -17.65 12.19
C HIS A 236 18.98 -19.08 12.55
N ALA A 237 18.09 -20.05 12.51
CA ALA A 237 18.41 -21.46 12.78
C ALA A 237 19.14 -22.16 11.61
N GLY A 238 19.05 -21.64 10.39
CA GLY A 238 19.56 -22.28 9.16
C GLY A 238 20.72 -21.56 8.46
N TYR A 239 21.16 -20.37 8.91
CA TYR A 239 22.21 -19.60 8.25
C TYR A 239 23.13 -18.92 9.29
N PRO A 240 24.47 -19.10 9.19
CA PRO A 240 25.41 -18.28 9.94
C PRO A 240 25.32 -16.81 9.48
N PRO A 241 25.63 -15.85 10.35
CA PRO A 241 25.54 -14.43 10.01
C PRO A 241 26.51 -14.10 8.87
N HIS A 242 26.00 -13.80 7.70
CA HIS A 242 26.78 -13.19 6.64
C HIS A 242 26.79 -11.68 6.83
N ASP A 243 28.01 -11.20 7.05
CA ASP A 243 28.60 -9.87 6.92
C ASP A 243 27.66 -8.67 6.75
N ALA A 244 27.74 -7.76 7.72
CA ALA A 244 27.14 -6.43 7.71
C ALA A 244 27.91 -5.51 6.74
N GLY A 245 27.64 -5.60 5.44
CA GLY A 245 28.45 -4.84 4.46
C GLY A 245 27.78 -4.37 3.18
N GLN A 246 26.52 -4.68 2.92
CA GLN A 246 25.84 -4.11 1.74
C GLN A 246 24.51 -3.49 2.13
N PRO A 247 24.26 -2.20 1.76
CA PRO A 247 22.95 -1.60 1.92
C PRO A 247 21.94 -2.37 1.08
N PRO A 248 20.72 -2.55 1.57
CA PRO A 248 19.66 -3.19 0.78
C PRO A 248 19.40 -2.31 -0.44
N HIS A 249 19.63 -2.85 -1.63
CA HIS A 249 19.05 -2.29 -2.84
C HIS A 249 17.54 -2.30 -2.67
N ASP A 250 16.94 -1.12 -2.80
CA ASP A 250 15.52 -0.87 -2.83
C ASP A 250 14.84 -1.89 -3.75
N ALA A 251 13.81 -2.57 -3.24
CA ALA A 251 12.97 -3.44 -4.04
C ALA A 251 12.06 -2.66 -5.03
N GLY A 252 12.30 -1.36 -5.16
CA GLY A 252 11.71 -0.48 -6.16
C GLY A 252 12.47 -0.42 -7.49
N GLN A 253 13.66 -1.07 -7.59
CA GLN A 253 14.42 -1.08 -8.84
C GLN A 253 14.74 -2.51 -9.28
N ALA A 254 13.74 -3.26 -9.69
CA ALA A 254 13.92 -4.38 -10.60
C ALA A 254 13.28 -3.99 -11.93
N ARG A 255 14.11 -3.48 -12.82
CA ARG A 255 13.81 -3.33 -14.25
C ARG A 255 13.47 -4.68 -14.86
#